data_f79d621d328b11b7c73ed5ddab44b729
#
_entry.id   f79d621d328b11b7c73ed5ddab44b729
#
_cell.length_a   1.000
_cell.length_b   1.000
_cell.length_c   1.000
_cell.angle_alpha   90.00
_cell.angle_beta   90.00
_cell.angle_gamma   90.00
#
_symmetry.space_group_name_H-M   'P 1'
#
loop_
_entity.id
_entity.type
_entity.pdbx_description
1 polymer ?
#
loop_
_entity_poly.entity_id
_entity_poly.type
_entity_poly.pdbx_seq_one_letter_code
_entity_poly.pdbx_strand_id
1 'polypeptide(L)'
;MKLIPIIASGLVITITCALANVRCEENQHHIVITRNGKHVLTYHKTVQIPSGIEEKYGRSGFIHPISTPSGKIITDDYPVPHHSHQHGMFFAWKKASFENEQLNFWEPGHASIRHEQVLKIINQEYAAGFRVELAHLLGKQHILKEIWTVKIDAKTGHIDFRSDQMCATHSSLTVEQHHYGGMAIRGNRQWFKDAHTSAGK
;
A
#
# COMPACT_ATOMS: atom_id res chain seq x y z
N MET A 1 64.95 30.01 32.56
CA MET A 1 63.93 28.95 32.53
C MET A 1 62.81 29.44 31.64
N LYS A 2 62.69 28.93 30.40
CA LYS A 2 61.65 29.35 29.44
C LYS A 2 60.48 28.35 29.52
N LEU A 3 59.30 28.80 29.90
CA LEU A 3 58.05 28.03 29.87
C LEU A 3 57.54 27.95 28.44
N ILE A 4 57.33 26.73 27.93
CA ILE A 4 56.72 26.45 26.63
C ILE A 4 55.22 26.23 26.89
N PRO A 5 54.30 26.96 26.23
CA PRO A 5 52.87 26.70 26.38
C PRO A 5 52.48 25.44 25.60
N ILE A 6 51.79 24.50 26.28
CA ILE A 6 51.16 23.33 25.64
C ILE A 6 49.81 23.80 25.10
N ILE A 7 49.67 23.86 23.77
CA ILE A 7 48.40 24.12 23.10
C ILE A 7 47.69 22.74 22.98
N ALA A 8 46.65 22.51 23.78
CA ALA A 8 45.78 21.36 23.64
C ALA A 8 44.78 21.65 22.50
N SER A 9 44.99 21.04 21.34
CA SER A 9 44.01 21.05 20.24
C SER A 9 42.84 20.07 20.58
N GLY A 10 41.74 20.62 21.04
CA GLY A 10 40.49 19.85 21.23
C GLY A 10 39.86 19.54 19.86
N LEU A 11 39.78 18.25 19.53
CA LEU A 11 39.05 17.76 18.34
C LEU A 11 37.53 17.82 18.65
N VAL A 12 36.83 18.80 18.06
CA VAL A 12 35.35 18.87 18.15
C VAL A 12 34.80 17.92 17.08
N ILE A 13 34.34 16.74 17.52
CA ILE A 13 33.60 15.80 16.66
C ILE A 13 32.14 16.26 16.63
N THR A 14 31.73 16.93 15.56
CA THR A 14 30.32 17.23 15.27
C THR A 14 29.67 15.97 14.74
N ILE A 15 28.87 15.30 15.57
CA ILE A 15 27.99 14.20 15.14
C ILE A 15 26.80 14.85 14.43
N THR A 16 26.86 14.93 13.11
CA THR A 16 25.69 15.27 12.28
C THR A 16 24.76 14.04 12.27
N CYS A 17 23.72 14.07 13.06
CA CYS A 17 22.65 13.09 12.95
C CYS A 17 21.93 13.34 11.62
N ALA A 18 22.20 12.51 10.60
CA ALA A 18 21.49 12.58 9.33
C ALA A 18 20.00 12.30 9.59
N LEU A 19 19.15 13.32 9.38
CA LEU A 19 17.71 13.13 9.45
C LEU A 19 17.29 12.08 8.43
N ALA A 20 16.48 11.12 8.85
CA ALA A 20 15.95 10.11 7.96
C ALA A 20 15.15 10.79 6.84
N ASN A 21 15.54 10.55 5.60
CA ASN A 21 14.89 11.13 4.43
C ASN A 21 13.83 10.18 3.89
N VAL A 22 12.57 10.63 3.87
CA VAL A 22 11.47 9.90 3.25
C VAL A 22 10.92 10.74 2.10
N ARG A 23 10.63 10.11 0.95
CA ARG A 23 10.12 10.78 -0.26
C ARG A 23 8.97 10.00 -0.86
N CYS A 24 7.99 10.73 -1.37
CA CYS A 24 6.87 10.22 -2.14
C CYS A 24 6.89 10.86 -3.53
N GLU A 25 6.94 10.03 -4.55
CA GLU A 25 7.03 10.45 -5.94
C GLU A 25 5.91 9.80 -6.75
N GLU A 26 5.31 10.56 -7.64
CA GLU A 26 4.24 10.12 -8.54
C GLU A 26 4.73 10.09 -9.98
N ASN A 27 4.36 9.03 -10.71
CA ASN A 27 4.48 8.94 -12.16
C ASN A 27 3.14 8.57 -12.80
N GLN A 28 3.12 8.29 -14.10
CA GLN A 28 1.89 7.95 -14.83
C GLN A 28 1.13 6.75 -14.22
N HIS A 29 1.84 5.72 -13.74
CA HIS A 29 1.25 4.44 -13.33
C HIS A 29 1.26 4.21 -11.82
N HIS A 30 2.17 4.84 -11.10
CA HIS A 30 2.47 4.52 -9.72
C HIS A 30 2.70 5.75 -8.85
N ILE A 31 2.52 5.55 -7.54
CA ILE A 31 3.11 6.39 -6.50
C ILE A 31 4.11 5.52 -5.74
N VAL A 32 5.34 5.99 -5.61
CA VAL A 32 6.43 5.27 -4.96
C VAL A 32 6.88 6.02 -3.73
N ILE A 33 7.05 5.32 -2.61
CA ILE A 33 7.65 5.90 -1.40
C ILE A 33 8.99 5.22 -1.13
N THR A 34 9.99 6.05 -0.92
CA THR A 34 11.34 5.64 -0.53
C THR A 34 11.73 6.20 0.82
N ARG A 35 12.60 5.52 1.56
CA ARG A 35 13.19 5.98 2.82
C ARG A 35 14.69 5.74 2.79
N ASN A 36 15.48 6.82 2.98
CA ASN A 36 16.95 6.79 2.85
C ASN A 36 17.41 6.19 1.50
N GLY A 37 16.70 6.55 0.41
CA GLY A 37 16.97 6.03 -0.93
C GLY A 37 16.56 4.58 -1.18
N LYS A 38 16.00 3.88 -0.18
CA LYS A 38 15.51 2.51 -0.33
C LYS A 38 14.01 2.50 -0.56
N HIS A 39 13.54 1.62 -1.43
CA HIS A 39 12.12 1.39 -1.69
C HIS A 39 11.40 0.93 -0.41
N VAL A 40 10.22 1.52 -0.16
CA VAL A 40 9.33 1.12 0.93
C VAL A 40 8.04 0.51 0.38
N LEU A 41 7.34 1.23 -0.49
CA LEU A 41 6.12 0.74 -1.12
C LEU A 41 5.85 1.39 -2.48
N THR A 42 5.05 0.70 -3.29
CA THR A 42 4.49 1.21 -4.54
C THR A 42 2.97 1.06 -4.53
N TYR A 43 2.25 2.14 -4.79
CA TYR A 43 0.81 2.16 -5.04
C TYR A 43 0.53 2.16 -6.54
N HIS A 44 -0.38 1.29 -6.99
CA HIS A 44 -0.75 1.12 -8.40
C HIS A 44 -1.98 1.96 -8.75
N LYS A 45 -1.79 2.97 -9.62
CA LYS A 45 -2.87 3.83 -10.13
C LYS A 45 -3.58 3.22 -11.33
N THR A 46 -2.90 2.39 -12.10
CA THR A 46 -3.41 1.80 -13.34
C THR A 46 -3.42 0.29 -13.27
N VAL A 47 -4.32 -0.32 -14.03
CA VAL A 47 -4.37 -1.77 -14.18
C VAL A 47 -3.19 -2.21 -15.05
N GLN A 48 -2.38 -3.12 -14.52
CA GLN A 48 -1.28 -3.77 -15.24
C GLN A 48 -1.38 -5.27 -14.98
N ILE A 49 -1.78 -6.02 -16.00
CA ILE A 49 -2.03 -7.46 -15.88
C ILE A 49 -0.81 -8.21 -16.42
N PRO A 50 -0.17 -9.06 -15.59
CA PRO A 50 0.92 -9.92 -16.05
C PRO A 50 0.45 -10.90 -17.14
N SER A 51 1.37 -11.29 -18.02
CA SER A 51 1.08 -12.31 -19.05
C SER A 51 0.57 -13.60 -18.41
N GLY A 52 -0.48 -14.19 -18.98
CA GLY A 52 -1.11 -15.42 -18.51
C GLY A 52 -2.13 -15.24 -17.38
N ILE A 53 -2.40 -14.01 -16.94
CA ILE A 53 -3.49 -13.68 -16.01
C ILE A 53 -4.71 -13.22 -16.80
N GLU A 54 -5.90 -13.73 -16.44
CA GLU A 54 -7.16 -13.32 -17.06
C GLU A 54 -7.48 -11.83 -16.76
N GLU A 55 -7.99 -11.10 -17.74
CA GLU A 55 -8.33 -9.67 -17.64
C GLU A 55 -9.27 -9.34 -16.47
N LYS A 56 -10.18 -10.25 -16.14
CA LYS A 56 -11.12 -10.07 -15.02
C LYS A 56 -10.44 -9.84 -13.66
N TYR A 57 -9.18 -10.28 -13.50
CA TYR A 57 -8.42 -10.08 -12.26
C TYR A 57 -7.66 -8.76 -12.23
N GLY A 58 -7.72 -7.99 -13.33
CA GLY A 58 -7.08 -6.68 -13.40
C GLY A 58 -7.64 -5.71 -12.38
N ARG A 59 -6.76 -5.08 -11.60
CA ARG A 59 -7.10 -4.13 -10.55
C ARG A 59 -6.14 -2.95 -10.53
N SER A 60 -6.62 -1.80 -10.14
CA SER A 60 -5.85 -0.67 -9.64
C SER A 60 -6.26 -0.37 -8.20
N GLY A 61 -5.61 0.58 -7.55
CA GLY A 61 -5.96 0.93 -6.17
C GLY A 61 -5.48 -0.11 -5.16
N PHE A 62 -4.22 -0.53 -5.24
CA PHE A 62 -3.57 -1.43 -4.28
C PHE A 62 -2.09 -1.07 -4.12
N ILE A 63 -1.45 -1.62 -3.08
CA ILE A 63 -0.03 -1.37 -2.78
C ILE A 63 0.76 -2.67 -2.92
N HIS A 64 1.70 -2.70 -3.87
CA HIS A 64 2.68 -3.77 -4.08
C HIS A 64 3.85 -3.25 -4.94
N PRO A 65 5.09 -3.62 -4.63
CA PRO A 65 5.54 -4.31 -3.43
C PRO A 65 5.51 -3.42 -2.18
N ILE A 66 5.54 -4.08 -1.01
CA ILE A 66 5.96 -3.47 0.26
C ILE A 66 7.27 -4.14 0.66
N SER A 67 8.27 -3.32 1.01
CA SER A 67 9.61 -3.80 1.34
C SER A 67 9.98 -3.53 2.80
N THR A 68 10.71 -4.45 3.40
CA THR A 68 11.35 -4.22 4.69
C THR A 68 12.53 -3.24 4.57
N PRO A 69 13.07 -2.67 5.66
CA PRO A 69 14.29 -1.86 5.63
C PRO A 69 15.51 -2.59 5.05
N SER A 70 15.54 -3.92 5.10
CA SER A 70 16.58 -4.75 4.49
C SER A 70 16.36 -5.02 2.98
N GLY A 71 15.25 -4.53 2.40
CA GLY A 71 14.90 -4.68 0.99
C GLY A 71 14.14 -5.97 0.64
N LYS A 72 13.73 -6.78 1.64
CA LYS A 72 12.91 -7.96 1.39
C LYS A 72 11.47 -7.55 1.08
N ILE A 73 10.91 -8.06 -0.01
CA ILE A 73 9.50 -7.86 -0.38
C ILE A 73 8.64 -8.76 0.51
N ILE A 74 7.66 -8.17 1.22
CA ILE A 74 6.78 -8.87 2.14
C ILE A 74 5.38 -9.15 1.57
N THR A 75 5.05 -8.59 0.43
CA THR A 75 3.76 -8.79 -0.25
C THR A 75 3.90 -9.63 -1.52
N ASP A 76 2.78 -10.11 -2.04
CA ASP A 76 2.66 -10.80 -3.32
C ASP A 76 1.56 -10.18 -4.17
N ASP A 77 1.61 -10.39 -5.48
CA ASP A 77 0.61 -9.89 -6.41
C ASP A 77 0.26 -10.97 -7.43
N TYR A 78 -1.01 -11.06 -7.83
CA TYR A 78 -1.54 -12.09 -8.74
C TYR A 78 -1.05 -13.51 -8.43
N PRO A 79 -1.17 -14.02 -7.20
CA PRO A 79 -0.63 -15.35 -6.86
C PRO A 79 -1.41 -16.46 -7.56
N VAL A 80 -0.76 -17.10 -8.52
CA VAL A 80 -1.28 -18.26 -9.23
C VAL A 80 -0.95 -19.55 -8.48
N PRO A 81 -1.76 -20.62 -8.63
CA PRO A 81 -2.91 -20.74 -9.54
C PRO A 81 -4.25 -20.32 -8.94
N HIS A 82 -4.38 -20.07 -7.63
CA HIS A 82 -5.70 -20.07 -6.99
C HIS A 82 -6.22 -18.70 -6.51
N HIS A 83 -5.37 -17.68 -6.47
CA HIS A 83 -5.73 -16.40 -5.83
C HIS A 83 -5.36 -15.18 -6.67
N SER A 84 -5.46 -15.27 -8.00
CA SER A 84 -5.09 -14.18 -8.92
C SER A 84 -5.88 -12.88 -8.69
N HIS A 85 -6.96 -12.91 -7.91
CA HIS A 85 -7.72 -11.73 -7.47
C HIS A 85 -7.14 -11.03 -6.23
N GLN A 86 -6.06 -11.56 -5.63
CA GLN A 86 -5.43 -10.97 -4.45
C GLN A 86 -4.20 -10.16 -4.85
N HIS A 87 -4.09 -8.97 -4.28
CA HIS A 87 -3.02 -8.01 -4.58
C HIS A 87 -2.37 -7.55 -3.29
N GLY A 88 -1.12 -7.27 -3.27
CA GLY A 88 -0.31 -6.80 -2.14
C GLY A 88 -1.09 -6.40 -0.88
N MET A 89 -1.26 -5.11 -0.65
CA MET A 89 -2.19 -4.57 0.35
C MET A 89 -3.36 -3.90 -0.40
N PHE A 90 -4.57 -4.34 -0.12
CA PHE A 90 -5.79 -3.84 -0.75
C PHE A 90 -6.95 -3.78 0.25
N PHE A 91 -8.00 -3.07 -0.11
CA PHE A 91 -9.23 -3.00 0.68
C PHE A 91 -10.41 -3.46 -0.18
N ALA A 92 -11.23 -4.39 0.32
CA ALA A 92 -12.41 -4.85 -0.39
C ALA A 92 -13.42 -5.50 0.57
N TRP A 93 -14.70 -5.28 0.33
CA TRP A 93 -15.78 -5.97 1.03
C TRP A 93 -16.15 -7.26 0.26
N LYS A 94 -16.08 -8.41 0.93
CA LYS A 94 -16.46 -9.70 0.33
C LYS A 94 -17.96 -9.83 0.18
N LYS A 95 -18.72 -9.33 1.16
CA LYS A 95 -20.18 -9.40 1.16
C LYS A 95 -20.77 -8.03 1.45
N ALA A 96 -21.44 -7.48 0.49
CA ALA A 96 -22.15 -6.22 0.58
C ALA A 96 -23.45 -6.27 -0.22
N SER A 97 -24.37 -5.37 0.06
CA SER A 97 -25.60 -5.20 -0.71
C SER A 97 -25.84 -3.72 -0.99
N PHE A 98 -26.32 -3.44 -2.19
CA PHE A 98 -26.69 -2.12 -2.64
C PHE A 98 -28.00 -2.23 -3.43
N GLU A 99 -29.06 -1.53 -2.95
CA GLU A 99 -30.41 -1.68 -3.45
C GLU A 99 -30.85 -3.16 -3.39
N ASN A 100 -31.10 -3.79 -4.53
CA ASN A 100 -31.50 -5.21 -4.62
C ASN A 100 -30.37 -6.13 -5.10
N GLU A 101 -29.11 -5.63 -5.17
CA GLU A 101 -27.96 -6.33 -5.69
C GLU A 101 -27.04 -6.83 -4.56
N GLN A 102 -26.63 -8.09 -4.64
CA GLN A 102 -25.56 -8.64 -3.80
C GLN A 102 -24.21 -8.40 -4.46
N LEU A 103 -23.26 -7.85 -3.71
CA LEU A 103 -21.97 -7.39 -4.23
C LEU A 103 -20.80 -8.12 -3.59
N ASN A 104 -19.78 -8.35 -4.42
CA ASN A 104 -18.52 -8.91 -4.01
C ASN A 104 -17.37 -8.09 -4.63
N PHE A 105 -16.74 -7.24 -3.82
CA PHE A 105 -15.58 -6.45 -4.24
C PHE A 105 -14.25 -7.18 -4.05
N TRP A 106 -14.28 -8.32 -3.37
CA TRP A 106 -13.08 -9.12 -3.10
C TRP A 106 -12.62 -9.90 -4.32
N GLU A 107 -13.54 -10.54 -4.99
CA GLU A 107 -13.32 -11.25 -6.25
C GLU A 107 -13.89 -10.39 -7.39
N PRO A 108 -13.07 -10.01 -8.38
CA PRO A 108 -13.54 -9.17 -9.47
C PRO A 108 -14.70 -9.81 -10.24
N GLY A 109 -15.64 -8.99 -10.65
CA GLY A 109 -16.82 -9.40 -11.40
C GLY A 109 -17.69 -8.21 -11.71
N HIS A 110 -18.99 -8.32 -11.40
CA HIS A 110 -19.96 -7.24 -11.59
C HIS A 110 -19.65 -6.01 -10.72
N ALA A 111 -19.11 -6.23 -9.52
CA ALA A 111 -18.57 -5.18 -8.66
C ALA A 111 -17.05 -5.09 -8.80
N SER A 112 -16.51 -3.87 -8.79
CA SER A 112 -15.08 -3.62 -8.94
C SER A 112 -14.62 -2.40 -8.15
N ILE A 113 -13.31 -2.28 -7.94
CA ILE A 113 -12.68 -1.11 -7.31
C ILE A 113 -11.58 -0.62 -8.25
N ARG A 114 -11.52 0.70 -8.44
CA ARG A 114 -10.46 1.31 -9.23
C ARG A 114 -9.96 2.61 -8.61
N HIS A 115 -8.72 2.96 -8.93
CA HIS A 115 -8.16 4.29 -8.69
C HIS A 115 -8.86 5.32 -9.56
N GLU A 116 -9.26 6.45 -8.96
CA GLU A 116 -9.87 7.59 -9.66
C GLU A 116 -8.89 8.73 -9.86
N GLN A 117 -8.31 9.21 -8.75
CA GLN A 117 -7.39 10.35 -8.80
C GLN A 117 -6.44 10.42 -7.61
N VAL A 118 -5.34 11.12 -7.81
CA VAL A 118 -4.43 11.51 -6.74
C VAL A 118 -4.90 12.86 -6.19
N LEU A 119 -5.27 12.87 -4.91
CA LEU A 119 -5.72 14.08 -4.23
C LEU A 119 -4.56 14.90 -3.68
N LYS A 120 -3.49 14.23 -3.24
CA LYS A 120 -2.32 14.90 -2.66
C LYS A 120 -1.11 13.97 -2.60
N ILE A 121 0.04 14.50 -2.98
CA ILE A 121 1.36 13.96 -2.64
C ILE A 121 1.88 14.72 -1.42
N ILE A 122 2.39 14.01 -0.44
CA ILE A 122 2.85 14.54 0.85
C ILE A 122 4.35 14.31 0.94
N ASN A 123 5.11 15.41 1.05
CA ASN A 123 6.53 15.39 1.34
C ASN A 123 6.78 16.45 2.42
N GLN A 124 6.89 16.01 3.66
CA GLN A 124 7.14 16.83 4.83
C GLN A 124 8.46 16.41 5.48
N GLU A 125 9.00 17.21 6.37
CA GLU A 125 10.28 16.95 7.05
C GLU A 125 10.31 15.57 7.74
N TYR A 126 9.19 15.20 8.37
CA TYR A 126 9.10 13.97 9.19
C TYR A 126 8.19 12.88 8.60
N ALA A 127 7.59 13.12 7.43
CA ALA A 127 6.68 12.16 6.83
C ALA A 127 6.57 12.34 5.31
N ALA A 128 6.43 11.24 4.58
CA ALA A 128 5.99 11.26 3.19
C ALA A 128 4.80 10.32 3.00
N GLY A 129 4.00 10.60 1.97
CA GLY A 129 2.81 9.81 1.71
C GLY A 129 1.95 10.37 0.60
N PHE A 130 0.72 9.86 0.53
CA PHE A 130 -0.24 10.31 -0.46
C PHE A 130 -1.67 10.20 0.05
N ARG A 131 -2.57 10.95 -0.62
CA ARG A 131 -4.02 10.75 -0.55
C ARG A 131 -4.53 10.49 -1.95
N VAL A 132 -5.33 9.44 -2.09
CA VAL A 132 -5.93 9.02 -3.35
C VAL A 132 -7.40 8.73 -3.18
N GLU A 133 -8.15 8.89 -4.25
CA GLU A 133 -9.56 8.52 -4.31
C GLU A 133 -9.71 7.24 -5.13
N LEU A 134 -10.53 6.32 -4.61
CA LEU A 134 -10.94 5.10 -5.27
C LEU A 134 -12.46 5.11 -5.42
N ALA A 135 -12.94 4.53 -6.52
CA ALA A 135 -14.37 4.25 -6.73
C ALA A 135 -14.65 2.76 -6.56
N HIS A 136 -15.70 2.46 -5.82
CA HIS A 136 -16.32 1.15 -5.83
C HIS A 136 -17.50 1.20 -6.80
N LEU A 137 -17.52 0.30 -7.76
CA LEU A 137 -18.41 0.32 -8.90
C LEU A 137 -19.32 -0.90 -8.91
N LEU A 138 -20.57 -0.67 -9.28
CA LEU A 138 -21.51 -1.67 -9.75
C LEU A 138 -21.68 -1.45 -11.26
N GLY A 139 -21.07 -2.30 -12.07
CA GLY A 139 -20.92 -2.04 -13.49
C GLY A 139 -20.18 -0.72 -13.74
N LYS A 140 -20.89 0.31 -14.26
CA LYS A 140 -20.34 1.66 -14.47
C LYS A 140 -20.77 2.67 -13.41
N GLN A 141 -21.67 2.29 -12.49
CA GLN A 141 -22.20 3.18 -11.46
C GLN A 141 -21.23 3.26 -10.28
N HIS A 142 -20.87 4.48 -9.89
CA HIS A 142 -20.15 4.73 -8.64
C HIS A 142 -21.14 4.61 -7.47
N ILE A 143 -20.92 3.65 -6.58
CA ILE A 143 -21.79 3.41 -5.44
C ILE A 143 -21.14 3.73 -4.10
N LEU A 144 -19.80 3.62 -4.02
CA LEU A 144 -19.02 4.03 -2.86
C LEU A 144 -17.75 4.76 -3.31
N LYS A 145 -17.45 5.85 -2.64
CA LYS A 145 -16.21 6.58 -2.73
C LYS A 145 -15.32 6.20 -1.55
N GLU A 146 -14.07 5.92 -1.82
CA GLU A 146 -13.09 5.62 -0.78
C GLU A 146 -11.88 6.54 -0.91
N ILE A 147 -11.41 7.10 0.20
CA ILE A 147 -10.20 7.92 0.23
C ILE A 147 -9.16 7.20 1.08
N TRP A 148 -8.06 6.82 0.48
CA TRP A 148 -6.89 6.36 1.21
C TRP A 148 -5.98 7.52 1.57
N THR A 149 -5.54 7.53 2.81
CA THR A 149 -4.42 8.33 3.28
C THR A 149 -3.34 7.38 3.77
N VAL A 150 -2.20 7.39 3.09
CA VAL A 150 -1.03 6.57 3.42
C VAL A 150 0.12 7.49 3.76
N LYS A 151 0.75 7.28 4.92
CA LYS A 151 1.91 8.06 5.37
C LYS A 151 2.99 7.14 5.92
N ILE A 152 4.23 7.53 5.73
CA ILE A 152 5.39 6.86 6.31
C ILE A 152 6.13 7.87 7.18
N ASP A 153 6.31 7.52 8.44
CA ASP A 153 7.11 8.28 9.38
C ASP A 153 8.61 8.16 9.04
N ALA A 154 9.30 9.27 8.88
CA ALA A 154 10.69 9.29 8.47
C ALA A 154 11.62 8.62 9.49
N LYS A 155 11.37 8.80 10.79
CA LYS A 155 12.21 8.31 11.88
C LYS A 155 12.03 6.81 12.10
N THR A 156 10.80 6.35 12.22
CA THR A 156 10.46 4.96 12.57
C THR A 156 10.28 4.06 11.35
N GLY A 157 9.84 4.61 10.22
CA GLY A 157 9.42 3.85 9.04
C GLY A 157 8.05 3.20 9.19
N HIS A 158 7.27 3.56 10.22
CA HIS A 158 5.89 3.09 10.37
C HIS A 158 5.05 3.57 9.19
N ILE A 159 4.18 2.69 8.71
CA ILE A 159 3.20 2.96 7.67
C ILE A 159 1.86 3.15 8.34
N ASP A 160 1.33 4.38 8.29
CA ASP A 160 -0.03 4.68 8.68
C ASP A 160 -0.94 4.55 7.46
N PHE A 161 -2.00 3.76 7.60
CA PHE A 161 -3.03 3.58 6.59
C PHE A 161 -4.39 3.96 7.15
N ARG A 162 -5.10 4.83 6.43
CA ARG A 162 -6.48 5.20 6.73
C ARG A 162 -7.32 5.12 5.47
N SER A 163 -8.50 4.48 5.58
CA SER A 163 -9.55 4.42 4.57
C SER A 163 -10.77 5.16 5.11
N ASP A 164 -11.22 6.18 4.39
CA ASP A 164 -12.46 6.91 4.63
C ASP A 164 -13.44 6.55 3.52
N GLN A 165 -14.58 5.95 3.87
CA GLN A 165 -15.57 5.48 2.91
C GLN A 165 -16.89 6.23 3.07
N MET A 166 -17.51 6.59 1.96
CA MET A 166 -18.82 7.24 1.92
C MET A 166 -19.64 6.78 0.72
N CYS A 167 -20.94 6.69 0.87
CA CYS A 167 -21.83 6.41 -0.27
C CYS A 167 -21.67 7.49 -1.34
N ALA A 168 -21.54 7.07 -2.60
CA ALA A 168 -21.48 7.96 -3.75
C ALA A 168 -22.85 8.29 -4.34
N THR A 169 -23.90 7.67 -3.80
CA THR A 169 -25.30 7.85 -4.19
C THR A 169 -26.15 8.17 -2.96
N HIS A 170 -27.45 8.43 -3.16
CA HIS A 170 -28.40 8.59 -2.06
C HIS A 170 -28.81 7.25 -1.42
N SER A 171 -28.55 6.13 -2.10
CA SER A 171 -28.80 4.79 -1.55
C SER A 171 -27.66 4.32 -0.67
N SER A 172 -27.98 3.61 0.39
CA SER A 172 -27.01 3.05 1.32
C SER A 172 -26.35 1.79 0.75
N LEU A 173 -25.05 1.65 0.94
CA LEU A 173 -24.35 0.38 0.81
C LEU A 173 -24.33 -0.30 2.18
N THR A 174 -24.85 -1.52 2.27
CA THR A 174 -24.78 -2.34 3.48
C THR A 174 -23.59 -3.29 3.38
N VAL A 175 -22.69 -3.25 4.37
CA VAL A 175 -21.63 -4.24 4.52
C VAL A 175 -22.14 -5.35 5.44
N GLU A 176 -22.19 -6.57 4.92
CA GLU A 176 -22.70 -7.72 5.62
C GLU A 176 -21.59 -8.50 6.32
N GLN A 177 -21.96 -9.19 7.40
CA GLN A 177 -21.00 -10.02 8.14
C GLN A 177 -20.42 -11.11 7.25
N HIS A 178 -19.10 -11.20 7.23
CA HIS A 178 -18.33 -12.26 6.58
C HIS A 178 -17.06 -12.53 7.38
N HIS A 179 -16.49 -13.72 7.29
CA HIS A 179 -15.28 -14.08 8.04
C HIS A 179 -13.99 -13.42 7.52
N TYR A 180 -14.03 -12.77 6.36
CA TYR A 180 -12.98 -11.88 5.86
C TYR A 180 -13.58 -10.73 5.05
N GLY A 181 -12.83 -9.67 4.88
CA GLY A 181 -13.20 -8.43 4.19
C GLY A 181 -12.55 -7.23 4.88
N GLY A 182 -12.60 -6.07 4.23
CA GLY A 182 -11.91 -4.87 4.68
C GLY A 182 -10.47 -4.83 4.18
N MET A 183 -9.54 -4.37 5.02
CA MET A 183 -8.12 -4.33 4.67
C MET A 183 -7.52 -5.74 4.65
N ALA A 184 -6.79 -6.06 3.59
CA ALA A 184 -6.10 -7.33 3.42
C ALA A 184 -4.66 -7.12 2.95
N ILE A 185 -3.80 -8.04 3.36
CA ILE A 185 -2.41 -8.10 2.91
C ILE A 185 -2.16 -9.51 2.39
N ARG A 186 -1.82 -9.61 1.10
CA ARG A 186 -1.33 -10.85 0.53
C ARG A 186 0.16 -10.97 0.81
N GLY A 187 0.53 -11.87 1.72
CA GLY A 187 1.92 -12.16 2.08
C GLY A 187 2.69 -12.86 0.95
N ASN A 188 4.01 -12.70 0.94
CA ASN A 188 4.89 -13.26 -0.08
C ASN A 188 4.76 -14.78 -0.15
N ARG A 189 4.55 -15.32 -1.36
CA ARG A 189 4.36 -16.77 -1.62
C ARG A 189 5.54 -17.64 -1.18
N GLN A 190 6.74 -17.08 -1.08
CA GLN A 190 7.92 -17.81 -0.61
C GLN A 190 7.76 -18.26 0.84
N TRP A 191 7.02 -17.53 1.67
CA TRP A 191 6.78 -17.92 3.07
C TRP A 191 5.99 -19.22 3.20
N PHE A 192 5.12 -19.51 2.23
CA PHE A 192 4.33 -20.76 2.22
C PHE A 192 5.15 -21.96 1.77
N LYS A 193 6.15 -21.78 0.90
CA LYS A 193 7.07 -22.85 0.48
C LYS A 193 7.93 -23.32 1.65
N ASP A 194 8.43 -22.37 2.45
CA ASP A 194 9.27 -22.67 3.60
C ASP A 194 8.48 -23.36 4.73
N ALA A 195 7.21 -23.02 4.93
CA ALA A 195 6.33 -23.63 5.92
C ALA A 195 6.03 -25.10 5.59
N HIS A 196 5.88 -25.46 4.31
CA HIS A 196 5.62 -26.83 3.88
C HIS A 196 6.88 -27.71 3.90
N THR A 197 8.07 -27.14 3.72
CA THR A 197 9.34 -27.88 3.81
C THR A 197 9.75 -28.16 5.26
N SER A 198 9.27 -27.37 6.23
CA SER A 198 9.56 -27.56 7.67
C SER A 198 8.63 -28.60 8.35
N ALA A 199 7.47 -28.89 7.78
CA ALA A 199 6.51 -29.86 8.32
C ALA A 199 6.80 -31.32 7.90
N GLY A 200 7.83 -31.54 7.10
CA GLY A 200 8.24 -32.84 6.57
C GLY A 200 9.56 -33.38 7.14
N LYS A 201 9.99 -32.90 8.32
CA LYS A 201 11.18 -33.45 9.01
C LYS A 201 10.82 -33.94 10.39
#